data_6cd896ec2eeb02fe171bf1cf525d69be
#
_entry.id   6cd896ec2eeb02fe171bf1cf525d69be
#
_cell.length_a   1.000
_cell.length_b   1.000
_cell.length_c   1.000
_cell.angle_alpha   90.00
_cell.angle_beta   90.00
_cell.angle_gamma   90.00
#
_symmetry.space_group_name_H-M   'P 1'
#
loop_
_entity.id
_entity.type
_entity.pdbx_description
1 polymer ?
#
loop_
_entity_poly.entity_id
_entity_poly.type
_entity_poly.pdbx_seq_one_letter_code
_entity_poly.pdbx_strand_id
1 'polypeptide(L)'
;GGVIAPGFDAELDELRGIQTNCGAFLLELEARERERTGIANLKVEFNRVHGFYIEISAANAAKGELPDDYRRRQTLKNAERFITPELKAFEDKALSAQERALAREKLLYEEVLDALAADIPRFQRIARACALLDGLAAFAEAAARYGYAMPVFSDQPGIEIVAGRHPVVERQVENFIA
;
A
#
# COMPACT_ATOMS: atom_id res chain seq x y z
N GLY A 1 2.37 -4.85 -0.54
CA GLY A 1 2.54 -4.26 -1.87
C GLY A 1 1.47 -3.22 -2.16
N GLY A 2 1.59 -2.53 -3.29
CA GLY A 2 0.59 -1.54 -3.73
C GLY A 2 1.06 -0.09 -3.62
N VAL A 3 2.37 0.13 -3.46
CA VAL A 3 2.96 1.48 -3.46
C VAL A 3 3.02 2.04 -4.88
N ILE A 4 3.33 1.19 -5.85
CA ILE A 4 3.38 1.57 -7.27
C ILE A 4 1.99 1.39 -7.89
N ALA A 5 1.47 2.46 -8.51
CA ALA A 5 0.15 2.45 -9.13
C ALA A 5 0.09 1.52 -10.36
N PRO A 6 -1.07 0.92 -10.65
CA PRO A 6 -1.27 0.22 -11.92
C PRO A 6 -1.03 1.15 -13.11
N GLY A 7 -0.46 0.61 -14.20
CA GLY A 7 -0.12 1.36 -15.41
C GLY A 7 1.23 2.08 -15.35
N PHE A 8 1.95 2.03 -14.23
CA PHE A 8 3.26 2.66 -14.10
C PHE A 8 4.37 1.81 -14.76
N ASP A 9 4.31 0.49 -14.59
CA ASP A 9 5.29 -0.45 -15.12
C ASP A 9 4.59 -1.70 -15.66
N ALA A 10 4.77 -1.99 -16.94
CA ALA A 10 4.08 -3.07 -17.63
C ALA A 10 4.47 -4.46 -17.09
N GLU A 11 5.74 -4.66 -16.71
CA GLU A 11 6.20 -5.93 -16.14
C GLU A 11 5.55 -6.19 -14.77
N LEU A 12 5.47 -5.16 -13.93
CA LEU A 12 4.81 -5.27 -12.63
C LEU A 12 3.31 -5.58 -12.78
N ASP A 13 2.66 -4.94 -13.73
CA ASP A 13 1.23 -5.16 -13.99
C ASP A 13 0.95 -6.57 -14.53
N GLU A 14 1.82 -7.11 -15.41
CA GLU A 14 1.73 -8.50 -15.87
C GLU A 14 1.88 -9.49 -14.70
N LEU A 15 2.90 -9.29 -13.85
CA LEU A 15 3.13 -10.14 -12.68
C LEU A 15 1.96 -10.10 -11.68
N ARG A 16 1.37 -8.94 -11.47
CA ARG A 16 0.15 -8.77 -10.64
C ARG A 16 -1.07 -9.42 -11.30
N GLY A 17 -1.17 -9.34 -12.62
CA GLY A 17 -2.23 -9.99 -13.40
C GLY A 17 -2.26 -11.50 -13.19
N ILE A 18 -1.10 -12.16 -13.12
CA ILE A 18 -0.99 -13.60 -12.84
C ILE A 18 -1.61 -13.92 -11.47
N GLN A 19 -1.38 -13.08 -10.44
CA GLN A 19 -1.95 -13.28 -9.11
C GLN A 19 -3.47 -13.06 -9.08
N THR A 20 -3.96 -12.05 -9.78
CA THR A 20 -5.40 -11.73 -9.83
C THR A 20 -6.19 -12.82 -10.54
N ASN A 21 -5.61 -13.44 -11.56
CA ASN A 21 -6.23 -14.51 -12.33
C ASN A 21 -6.19 -15.88 -11.64
N CYS A 22 -5.52 -16.02 -10.48
CA CYS A 22 -5.49 -17.27 -9.72
C CYS A 22 -6.90 -17.78 -9.38
N GLY A 23 -7.81 -16.90 -8.97
CA GLY A 23 -9.19 -17.26 -8.61
C GLY A 23 -9.97 -17.86 -9.80
N ALA A 24 -9.84 -17.28 -10.98
CA ALA A 24 -10.51 -17.78 -12.19
C ALA A 24 -9.98 -19.15 -12.59
N PHE A 25 -8.67 -19.33 -12.59
CA PHE A 25 -8.04 -20.62 -12.89
C PHE A 25 -8.49 -21.72 -11.91
N LEU A 26 -8.54 -21.42 -10.60
CA LEU A 26 -8.97 -22.41 -9.60
C LEU A 26 -10.44 -22.83 -9.79
N LEU A 27 -11.32 -21.90 -10.11
CA LEU A 27 -12.74 -22.19 -10.38
C LEU A 27 -12.90 -23.04 -11.65
N GLU A 28 -12.16 -22.73 -12.71
CA GLU A 28 -12.17 -23.50 -13.94
C GLU A 28 -11.63 -24.92 -13.72
N LEU A 29 -10.50 -25.03 -13.02
CA LEU A 29 -9.93 -26.33 -12.66
C LEU A 29 -10.89 -27.15 -11.81
N GLU A 30 -11.51 -26.53 -10.82
CA GLU A 30 -12.51 -27.20 -9.95
C GLU A 30 -13.69 -27.75 -10.74
N ALA A 31 -14.25 -26.97 -11.66
CA ALA A 31 -15.35 -27.40 -12.52
C ALA A 31 -14.95 -28.60 -13.39
N ARG A 32 -13.79 -28.51 -14.03
CA ARG A 32 -13.25 -29.56 -14.88
C ARG A 32 -12.92 -30.85 -14.11
N GLU A 33 -12.32 -30.73 -12.92
CA GLU A 33 -11.99 -31.89 -12.09
C GLU A 33 -13.24 -32.56 -11.48
N ARG A 34 -14.30 -31.79 -11.16
CA ARG A 34 -15.61 -32.34 -10.77
C ARG A 34 -16.22 -33.18 -11.89
N GLU A 35 -16.18 -32.68 -13.11
CA GLU A 35 -16.69 -33.42 -14.28
C GLU A 35 -15.85 -34.68 -14.55
N ARG A 36 -14.51 -34.57 -14.51
CA ARG A 36 -13.59 -35.67 -14.77
C ARG A 36 -13.69 -36.79 -13.73
N THR A 37 -13.88 -36.47 -12.45
CA THR A 37 -13.93 -37.44 -11.35
C THR A 37 -15.33 -37.88 -10.95
N GLY A 38 -16.36 -37.16 -11.38
CA GLY A 38 -17.74 -37.39 -10.93
C GLY A 38 -17.98 -37.00 -9.46
N ILE A 39 -17.04 -36.33 -8.80
CA ILE A 39 -17.11 -35.98 -7.39
C ILE A 39 -17.64 -34.56 -7.24
N ALA A 40 -18.94 -34.41 -6.98
CA ALA A 40 -19.61 -33.13 -6.92
C ALA A 40 -19.11 -32.18 -5.80
N ASN A 41 -18.58 -32.74 -4.72
CA ASN A 41 -18.08 -31.96 -3.56
C ASN A 41 -16.55 -31.78 -3.56
N LEU A 42 -15.87 -32.06 -4.67
CA LEU A 42 -14.46 -31.73 -4.88
C LEU A 42 -14.28 -30.21 -4.83
N LYS A 43 -13.22 -29.75 -4.16
CA LYS A 43 -12.84 -28.34 -4.09
C LYS A 43 -11.39 -28.17 -4.49
N VAL A 44 -11.09 -27.03 -5.13
CA VAL A 44 -9.71 -26.61 -5.41
C VAL A 44 -9.45 -25.34 -4.60
N GLU A 45 -8.53 -25.41 -3.67
CA GLU A 45 -8.30 -24.34 -2.70
C GLU A 45 -6.80 -24.07 -2.52
N PHE A 46 -6.51 -22.95 -1.87
CA PHE A 46 -5.16 -22.53 -1.49
C PHE A 46 -5.05 -22.36 0.03
N ASN A 47 -3.95 -22.84 0.58
CA ASN A 47 -3.57 -22.62 1.96
C ASN A 47 -2.13 -22.11 2.05
N ARG A 48 -1.87 -21.10 2.89
CA ARG A 48 -0.54 -20.49 3.03
C ARG A 48 0.56 -21.47 3.44
N VAL A 49 0.21 -22.52 4.18
CA VAL A 49 1.18 -23.52 4.68
C VAL A 49 1.39 -24.64 3.68
N HIS A 50 0.32 -25.05 3.00
CA HIS A 50 0.33 -26.24 2.16
C HIS A 50 0.24 -25.94 0.65
N GLY A 51 0.12 -24.67 0.24
CA GLY A 51 -0.04 -24.25 -1.15
C GLY A 51 -1.40 -24.61 -1.73
N PHE A 52 -1.46 -24.85 -3.05
CA PHE A 52 -2.67 -25.23 -3.75
C PHE A 52 -2.96 -26.72 -3.62
N TYR A 53 -4.22 -27.11 -3.49
CA TYR A 53 -4.63 -28.50 -3.36
C TYR A 53 -6.05 -28.74 -3.88
N ILE A 54 -6.31 -29.99 -4.24
CA ILE A 54 -7.64 -30.52 -4.51
C ILE A 54 -8.06 -31.27 -3.27
N GLU A 55 -9.18 -30.88 -2.64
CA GLU A 55 -9.72 -31.51 -1.45
C GLU A 55 -10.92 -32.39 -1.81
N ILE A 56 -10.88 -33.64 -1.35
CA ILE A 56 -11.91 -34.65 -1.56
C ILE A 56 -12.25 -35.27 -0.22
N SER A 57 -13.53 -35.59 0.05
CA SER A 57 -13.92 -36.29 1.27
C SER A 57 -13.21 -37.64 1.37
N ALA A 58 -12.85 -38.06 2.61
CA ALA A 58 -12.22 -39.34 2.85
C ALA A 58 -13.03 -40.54 2.30
N ALA A 59 -14.38 -40.42 2.34
CA ALA A 59 -15.28 -41.43 1.79
C ALA A 59 -15.16 -41.59 0.26
N ASN A 60 -14.97 -40.48 -0.48
CA ASN A 60 -14.74 -40.53 -1.92
C ASN A 60 -13.33 -40.98 -2.28
N ALA A 61 -12.34 -40.56 -1.52
CA ALA A 61 -10.95 -41.00 -1.71
C ALA A 61 -10.77 -42.52 -1.49
N ALA A 62 -11.53 -43.09 -0.53
CA ALA A 62 -11.50 -44.52 -0.24
C ALA A 62 -12.12 -45.43 -1.32
N LYS A 63 -12.91 -44.88 -2.26
CA LYS A 63 -13.49 -45.65 -3.38
C LYS A 63 -12.43 -46.06 -4.43
N GLY A 64 -11.26 -45.46 -4.41
CA GLY A 64 -10.13 -45.83 -5.27
C GLY A 64 -10.26 -45.47 -6.75
N GLU A 65 -11.27 -44.68 -7.13
CA GLU A 65 -11.54 -44.29 -8.52
C GLU A 65 -10.94 -42.91 -8.88
N LEU A 66 -9.79 -42.57 -8.27
CA LEU A 66 -9.12 -41.31 -8.57
C LEU A 66 -8.20 -41.45 -9.80
N PRO A 67 -8.08 -40.39 -10.60
CA PRO A 67 -7.14 -40.39 -11.73
C PRO A 67 -5.67 -40.62 -11.30
N ASP A 68 -4.88 -41.28 -12.14
CA ASP A 68 -3.50 -41.65 -11.85
C ASP A 68 -2.54 -40.48 -11.60
N ASP A 69 -2.91 -39.29 -12.05
CA ASP A 69 -2.13 -38.05 -11.86
C ASP A 69 -2.40 -37.33 -10.50
N TYR A 70 -3.35 -37.87 -9.69
CA TYR A 70 -3.59 -37.38 -8.36
C TYR A 70 -2.52 -37.87 -7.38
N ARG A 71 -1.67 -36.97 -6.94
CA ARG A 71 -0.65 -37.25 -5.92
C ARG A 71 -1.13 -36.76 -4.57
N ARG A 72 -1.19 -37.65 -3.58
CA ARG A 72 -1.60 -37.31 -2.22
C ARG A 72 -0.61 -36.33 -1.60
N ARG A 73 -1.13 -35.21 -1.09
CA ARG A 73 -0.36 -34.15 -0.43
C ARG A 73 -0.54 -34.17 1.08
N GLN A 74 -1.77 -34.44 1.55
CA GLN A 74 -2.11 -34.48 2.98
C GLN A 74 -3.34 -35.34 3.23
N THR A 75 -3.32 -36.07 4.37
CA THR A 75 -4.47 -36.80 4.88
C THR A 75 -5.01 -36.08 6.12
N LEU A 76 -6.31 -35.78 6.12
CA LEU A 76 -7.05 -35.18 7.21
C LEU A 76 -8.06 -36.19 7.78
N LYS A 77 -8.68 -35.88 8.91
CA LYS A 77 -9.65 -36.79 9.55
C LYS A 77 -10.85 -37.14 8.65
N ASN A 78 -11.34 -36.16 7.89
CA ASN A 78 -12.56 -36.28 7.08
C ASN A 78 -12.35 -36.02 5.58
N ALA A 79 -11.13 -35.68 5.16
CA ALA A 79 -10.80 -35.32 3.80
C ALA A 79 -9.36 -35.73 3.45
N GLU A 80 -9.10 -35.86 2.18
CA GLU A 80 -7.77 -36.02 1.64
C GLU A 80 -7.47 -34.91 0.64
N ARG A 81 -6.21 -34.45 0.63
CA ARG A 81 -5.73 -33.40 -0.26
C ARG A 81 -4.74 -33.96 -1.27
N PHE A 82 -4.97 -33.60 -2.51
CA PHE A 82 -4.18 -34.05 -3.64
C PHE A 82 -3.61 -32.85 -4.42
N ILE A 83 -2.62 -33.13 -5.23
CA ILE A 83 -2.08 -32.20 -6.21
C ILE A 83 -1.92 -32.95 -7.54
N THR A 84 -2.21 -32.27 -8.65
CA THR A 84 -1.94 -32.74 -9.99
C THR A 84 -0.71 -32.03 -10.56
N PRO A 85 -0.05 -32.57 -11.60
CA PRO A 85 1.06 -31.91 -12.28
C PRO A 85 0.69 -30.50 -12.80
N GLU A 86 -0.54 -30.34 -13.31
CA GLU A 86 -1.07 -29.06 -13.78
C GLU A 86 -1.19 -28.04 -12.63
N LEU A 87 -1.80 -28.44 -11.51
CA LEU A 87 -1.95 -27.58 -10.34
C LEU A 87 -0.58 -27.23 -9.74
N LYS A 88 0.39 -28.15 -9.79
CA LYS A 88 1.77 -27.90 -9.36
C LYS A 88 2.48 -26.89 -10.25
N ALA A 89 2.37 -27.02 -11.56
CA ALA A 89 2.95 -26.07 -12.51
C ALA A 89 2.34 -24.65 -12.31
N PHE A 90 1.04 -24.58 -12.06
CA PHE A 90 0.36 -23.33 -11.74
C PHE A 90 0.85 -22.74 -10.41
N GLU A 91 0.99 -23.56 -9.36
CA GLU A 91 1.55 -23.15 -8.06
C GLU A 91 2.92 -22.50 -8.22
N ASP A 92 3.83 -23.16 -8.95
CA ASP A 92 5.20 -22.67 -9.17
C ASP A 92 5.20 -21.34 -9.94
N LYS A 93 4.34 -21.20 -10.95
CA LYS A 93 4.18 -19.96 -11.70
C LYS A 93 3.62 -18.83 -10.83
N ALA A 94 2.59 -19.09 -10.02
CA ALA A 94 1.96 -18.10 -9.18
C ALA A 94 2.88 -17.61 -8.06
N LEU A 95 3.62 -18.50 -7.41
CA LEU A 95 4.58 -18.16 -6.36
C LEU A 95 5.77 -17.38 -6.94
N SER A 96 6.32 -17.83 -8.07
CA SER A 96 7.40 -17.09 -8.76
C SER A 96 6.95 -15.70 -9.20
N ALA A 97 5.73 -15.54 -9.71
CA ALA A 97 5.19 -14.23 -10.08
C ALA A 97 5.05 -13.31 -8.88
N GLN A 98 4.67 -13.84 -7.71
CA GLN A 98 4.57 -13.06 -6.47
C GLN A 98 5.92 -12.54 -6.01
N GLU A 99 6.94 -13.38 -5.98
CA GLU A 99 8.28 -12.98 -5.58
C GLU A 99 8.87 -11.95 -6.54
N ARG A 100 8.71 -12.16 -7.84
CA ARG A 100 9.16 -11.23 -8.87
C ARG A 100 8.41 -9.91 -8.82
N ALA A 101 7.10 -9.91 -8.60
CA ALA A 101 6.31 -8.69 -8.45
C ALA A 101 6.79 -7.86 -7.26
N LEU A 102 7.08 -8.50 -6.12
CA LEU A 102 7.58 -7.82 -4.93
C LEU A 102 8.98 -7.23 -5.16
N ALA A 103 9.86 -7.99 -5.81
CA ALA A 103 11.21 -7.52 -6.15
C ALA A 103 11.17 -6.34 -7.12
N ARG A 104 10.31 -6.41 -8.16
CA ARG A 104 10.13 -5.33 -9.13
C ARG A 104 9.56 -4.08 -8.48
N GLU A 105 8.52 -4.22 -7.66
CA GLU A 105 7.91 -3.10 -6.92
C GLU A 105 8.93 -2.39 -6.02
N LYS A 106 9.79 -3.16 -5.34
CA LYS A 106 10.86 -2.61 -4.50
C LYS A 106 11.87 -1.81 -5.33
N LEU A 107 12.31 -2.35 -6.46
CA LEU A 107 13.24 -1.67 -7.37
C LEU A 107 12.67 -0.33 -7.85
N LEU A 108 11.44 -0.34 -8.36
CA LEU A 108 10.75 0.87 -8.82
C LEU A 108 10.57 1.90 -7.70
N TYR A 109 10.31 1.46 -6.48
CA TYR A 109 10.21 2.35 -5.33
C TYR A 109 11.55 3.02 -5.01
N GLU A 110 12.65 2.25 -5.05
CA GLU A 110 14.00 2.79 -4.86
C GLU A 110 14.36 3.81 -5.94
N GLU A 111 14.03 3.54 -7.22
CA GLU A 111 14.21 4.48 -8.32
C GLU A 111 13.45 5.80 -8.10
N VAL A 112 12.22 5.75 -7.59
CA VAL A 112 11.43 6.94 -7.25
C VAL A 112 12.09 7.72 -6.12
N LEU A 113 12.59 7.04 -5.08
CA LEU A 113 13.29 7.70 -3.97
C LEU A 113 14.58 8.39 -4.45
N ASP A 114 15.36 7.75 -5.30
CA ASP A 114 16.58 8.33 -5.85
C ASP A 114 16.30 9.57 -6.71
N ALA A 115 15.25 9.49 -7.55
CA ALA A 115 14.81 10.64 -8.33
C ALA A 115 14.37 11.82 -7.46
N LEU A 116 13.60 11.55 -6.38
CA LEU A 116 13.19 12.60 -5.42
C LEU A 116 14.38 13.17 -4.63
N ALA A 117 15.35 12.33 -4.26
CA ALA A 117 16.52 12.74 -3.50
C ALA A 117 17.33 13.81 -4.24
N ALA A 118 17.43 13.72 -5.56
CA ALA A 118 18.11 14.70 -6.39
C ALA A 118 17.46 16.11 -6.32
N ASP A 119 16.14 16.17 -6.10
CA ASP A 119 15.37 17.41 -6.05
C ASP A 119 15.16 17.96 -4.62
N ILE A 120 15.63 17.29 -3.58
CA ILE A 120 15.50 17.75 -2.18
C ILE A 120 15.94 19.21 -1.98
N PRO A 121 17.10 19.68 -2.50
CA PRO A 121 17.50 21.08 -2.32
C PRO A 121 16.51 22.07 -2.94
N ARG A 122 15.87 21.68 -4.05
CA ARG A 122 14.83 22.49 -4.70
C ARG A 122 13.57 22.56 -3.85
N PHE A 123 13.10 21.43 -3.33
CA PHE A 123 11.95 21.39 -2.43
C PHE A 123 12.18 22.21 -1.17
N GLN A 124 13.38 22.13 -0.57
CA GLN A 124 13.73 22.93 0.59
C GLN A 124 13.71 24.44 0.31
N ARG A 125 14.18 24.90 -0.87
CA ARG A 125 14.10 26.30 -1.26
C ARG A 125 12.64 26.76 -1.40
N ILE A 126 11.81 25.96 -2.05
CA ILE A 126 10.38 26.26 -2.22
C ILE A 126 9.69 26.32 -0.85
N ALA A 127 9.93 25.34 0.02
CA ALA A 127 9.35 25.31 1.36
C ALA A 127 9.75 26.54 2.18
N ARG A 128 11.01 26.99 2.12
CA ARG A 128 11.45 28.21 2.81
C ARG A 128 10.77 29.46 2.25
N ALA A 129 10.61 29.55 0.94
CA ALA A 129 9.91 30.67 0.33
C ALA A 129 8.43 30.72 0.72
N CYS A 130 7.75 29.57 0.73
CA CYS A 130 6.36 29.47 1.19
C CYS A 130 6.23 29.84 2.67
N ALA A 131 7.12 29.34 3.54
CA ALA A 131 7.10 29.65 4.95
C ALA A 131 7.34 31.16 5.23
N LEU A 132 8.23 31.80 4.46
CA LEU A 132 8.44 33.25 4.56
C LEU A 132 7.18 34.04 4.15
N LEU A 133 6.58 33.67 3.02
CA LEU A 133 5.35 34.33 2.55
C LEU A 133 4.19 34.13 3.52
N ASP A 134 4.03 32.94 4.08
CA ASP A 134 3.00 32.66 5.08
C ASP A 134 3.20 33.51 6.33
N GLY A 135 4.43 33.58 6.85
CA GLY A 135 4.76 34.43 8.00
C GLY A 135 4.49 35.92 7.75
N LEU A 136 4.91 36.43 6.58
CA LEU A 136 4.67 37.83 6.19
C LEU A 136 3.18 38.13 6.00
N ALA A 137 2.43 37.20 5.39
CA ALA A 137 0.99 37.32 5.21
C ALA A 137 0.26 37.34 6.57
N ALA A 138 0.65 36.47 7.50
CA ALA A 138 0.11 36.44 8.86
C ALA A 138 0.37 37.76 9.62
N PHE A 139 1.58 38.33 9.50
CA PHE A 139 1.86 39.65 10.10
C PHE A 139 1.07 40.76 9.43
N ALA A 140 0.94 40.77 8.14
CA ALA A 140 0.15 41.79 7.42
C ALA A 140 -1.32 41.71 7.79
N GLU A 141 -1.91 40.51 7.86
CA GLU A 141 -3.27 40.28 8.28
C GLU A 141 -3.47 40.76 9.73
N ALA A 142 -2.59 40.40 10.65
CA ALA A 142 -2.65 40.84 12.03
C ALA A 142 -2.53 42.35 12.17
N ALA A 143 -1.62 42.97 11.41
CA ALA A 143 -1.46 44.44 11.41
C ALA A 143 -2.73 45.13 10.88
N ALA A 144 -3.28 44.65 9.77
CA ALA A 144 -4.52 45.23 9.22
C ALA A 144 -5.73 45.04 10.16
N ARG A 145 -5.87 43.84 10.73
CA ARG A 145 -7.03 43.48 11.59
C ARG A 145 -7.00 44.11 12.94
N TYR A 146 -5.83 44.28 13.57
CA TYR A 146 -5.67 44.74 14.93
C TYR A 146 -4.99 46.11 15.03
N GLY A 147 -4.69 46.75 13.92
CA GLY A 147 -4.05 48.06 13.87
C GLY A 147 -2.63 48.06 14.46
N TYR A 148 -1.86 47.01 14.19
CA TYR A 148 -0.46 46.94 14.61
C TYR A 148 0.42 47.71 13.63
N ALA A 149 1.47 48.38 14.16
CA ALA A 149 2.45 49.10 13.39
C ALA A 149 3.76 48.29 13.28
N MET A 150 4.47 48.48 12.17
CA MET A 150 5.82 47.88 12.00
C MET A 150 6.80 48.58 12.96
N PRO A 151 7.63 47.83 13.71
CA PRO A 151 8.63 48.44 14.60
C PRO A 151 9.71 49.14 13.74
N VAL A 152 10.25 50.21 14.30
CA VAL A 152 11.41 50.92 13.74
C VAL A 152 12.66 50.35 14.38
N PHE A 153 13.56 49.84 13.59
CA PHE A 153 14.86 49.33 14.04
C PHE A 153 15.86 50.47 14.15
N SER A 154 16.62 50.51 15.26
CA SER A 154 17.66 51.49 15.53
C SER A 154 19.00 50.78 15.73
N ASP A 155 20.10 51.44 15.33
CA ASP A 155 21.47 50.97 15.59
C ASP A 155 21.91 51.26 17.05
N GLN A 156 21.10 51.97 17.83
CA GLN A 156 21.34 52.20 19.24
C GLN A 156 20.80 51.05 20.09
N PRO A 157 21.56 50.53 21.07
CA PRO A 157 21.06 49.49 21.96
C PRO A 157 19.91 50.04 22.84
N GLY A 158 18.79 49.34 22.81
CA GLY A 158 17.62 49.70 23.64
C GLY A 158 16.31 49.28 23.00
N ILE A 159 15.25 49.29 23.80
CA ILE A 159 13.88 49.09 23.37
C ILE A 159 13.08 50.28 23.89
N GLU A 160 12.47 51.03 22.96
CA GLU A 160 11.57 52.14 23.28
C GLU A 160 10.16 51.75 22.85
N ILE A 161 9.20 51.81 23.79
CA ILE A 161 7.81 51.48 23.56
C ILE A 161 6.93 52.63 23.93
N VAL A 162 6.22 53.17 22.94
CA VAL A 162 5.24 54.24 23.11
C VAL A 162 3.84 53.66 22.95
N ALA A 163 2.94 53.82 23.90
CA ALA A 163 1.61 53.25 23.93
C ALA A 163 1.63 51.72 23.69
N GLY A 164 2.38 51.01 24.54
CA GLY A 164 2.64 49.57 24.37
C GLY A 164 1.40 48.71 24.45
N ARG A 165 1.20 47.84 23.50
CA ARG A 165 0.05 46.92 23.44
C ARG A 165 0.52 45.47 23.55
N HIS A 166 -0.23 44.67 24.28
CA HIS A 166 0.07 43.24 24.37
C HIS A 166 -0.91 42.43 23.49
N PRO A 167 -0.47 41.79 22.38
CA PRO A 167 -1.36 41.24 21.35
C PRO A 167 -2.31 40.14 21.86
N VAL A 168 -1.98 39.50 22.97
CA VAL A 168 -2.86 38.48 23.58
C VAL A 168 -3.77 39.09 24.63
N VAL A 169 -3.21 39.91 25.55
CA VAL A 169 -3.96 40.47 26.66
C VAL A 169 -5.03 41.47 26.21
N GLU A 170 -4.70 42.33 25.25
CA GLU A 170 -5.67 43.32 24.72
C GLU A 170 -6.92 42.69 24.09
N ARG A 171 -6.81 41.42 23.68
CA ARG A 171 -7.92 40.66 23.08
C ARG A 171 -8.75 39.89 24.08
N GLN A 172 -8.29 39.80 25.33
CA GLN A 172 -8.95 39.08 26.42
C GLN A 172 -9.57 40.01 27.45
N VAL A 173 -9.20 41.29 27.43
CA VAL A 173 -9.64 42.29 28.41
C VAL A 173 -10.46 43.36 27.70
N GLU A 174 -11.68 43.65 28.16
CA GLU A 174 -12.59 44.64 27.54
C GLU A 174 -12.05 46.09 27.57
N ASN A 175 -11.25 46.46 28.56
CA ASN A 175 -10.69 47.81 28.71
C ASN A 175 -9.16 47.74 28.83
N PHE A 176 -8.49 47.43 27.72
CA PHE A 176 -7.02 47.45 27.66
C PHE A 176 -6.54 48.91 27.55
N ILE A 177 -5.62 49.31 28.42
CA ILE A 177 -4.95 50.61 28.39
C ILE A 177 -3.52 50.35 27.86
N ALA A 178 -3.15 51.03 26.77
CA ALA A 178 -1.82 50.92 26.13
C ALA A 178 -0.79 51.81 26.85
#